data_4618321730929ec708bc7bbd2030334e
#
_entry.id   4618321730929ec708bc7bbd2030334e
#
_cell.length_a   1.000
_cell.length_b   1.000
_cell.length_c   1.000
_cell.angle_alpha   90.00
_cell.angle_beta   90.00
_cell.angle_gamma   90.00
#
_symmetry.space_group_name_H-M   'P 1'
#
loop_
_entity.id
_entity.type
_entity.pdbx_description
1 polymer ?
#
loop_
_entity_poly.entity_id
_entity_poly.type
_entity_poly.pdbx_seq_one_letter_code
_entity_poly.pdbx_strand_id
1 'polypeptide(L)'
;MKSKKVFYSKGGISLILNDITDLFKEQIDDKVDKIIINTSSQPNSNPHLGTLTTISCAFALAKKIKQQFNIPVEVEFDELENSPYFLKKYNNENYTKSLGDTFIDNISIANTYMKKYIFIFEYLKKITNVNYVIKTYYEFQLDKIIRKSVIDIYINYDFFSKLLDPSNNNLMLRTKCPWCNYSNRDTNLFKFNVIDDSICLTSKCCDHGEYKVIVSEKNDTYIDINTQLRDLTKGVLFYKRLKKEHILTIMCDGKDWSGEWASRIHYSGMHALGYDTFTNRIFTPLIVDWSGGKYSKSLYLENDKYSGTEKLFADFDLYYNRFGDDGLYRIYSEVEKWVNDPVKFFRNYSIEYFVQLLEVNDDKKR
;
A
#
# COMPACT_ATOMS: atom_id res chain seq x y z
N MET A 1 15.77 4.18 38.12
CA MET A 1 15.88 4.77 36.77
C MET A 1 16.75 3.85 35.95
N LYS A 2 16.20 3.11 34.96
CA LYS A 2 17.05 2.38 34.02
C LYS A 2 17.80 3.37 33.15
N SER A 3 19.11 3.31 33.12
CA SER A 3 19.93 4.16 32.27
C SER A 3 19.53 3.97 30.84
N LYS A 4 19.03 5.02 30.20
CA LYS A 4 18.73 4.97 28.76
C LYS A 4 20.05 4.74 28.03
N LYS A 5 20.21 3.59 27.37
CA LYS A 5 21.31 3.41 26.43
C LYS A 5 21.13 4.38 25.29
N VAL A 6 21.99 5.37 25.19
CA VAL A 6 22.06 6.26 24.04
C VAL A 6 22.77 5.51 22.92
N PHE A 7 22.04 5.17 21.87
CA PHE A 7 22.63 4.61 20.66
C PHE A 7 22.80 5.73 19.64
N TYR A 8 24.02 5.99 19.24
CA TYR A 8 24.31 6.86 18.11
C TYR A 8 23.92 6.14 16.83
N SER A 9 22.63 6.08 16.52
CA SER A 9 22.19 5.56 15.25
C SER A 9 22.26 6.65 14.19
N LYS A 10 22.57 6.27 12.96
CA LYS A 10 22.57 7.19 11.82
C LYS A 10 21.16 7.68 11.43
N GLY A 11 20.12 7.12 12.02
CA GLY A 11 18.74 7.54 11.83
C GLY A 11 18.25 8.26 13.09
N GLY A 12 18.23 9.60 13.07
CA GLY A 12 17.96 10.44 14.23
C GLY A 12 16.69 10.10 15.01
N ILE A 13 15.62 9.66 14.36
CA ILE A 13 14.34 9.37 15.01
C ILE A 13 14.43 8.23 16.03
N SER A 14 15.23 7.20 15.80
CA SER A 14 15.38 6.09 16.74
C SER A 14 16.04 6.49 18.06
N LEU A 15 16.65 7.68 18.13
CA LEU A 15 17.24 8.22 19.36
C LEU A 15 16.22 8.89 20.28
N ILE A 16 15.14 9.44 19.70
CA ILE A 16 14.14 10.19 20.46
C ILE A 16 12.93 9.36 20.84
N LEU A 17 12.68 8.25 20.12
CA LEU A 17 11.58 7.35 20.44
C LEU A 17 11.98 6.33 21.50
N ASN A 18 11.15 6.20 22.55
CA ASN A 18 11.26 5.10 23.49
C ASN A 18 10.50 3.86 22.99
N ASP A 19 9.44 4.12 22.25
CA ASP A 19 8.54 3.12 21.67
C ASP A 19 8.05 3.59 20.30
N ILE A 20 7.74 2.66 19.40
CA ILE A 20 7.25 3.01 18.07
C ILE A 20 5.90 3.73 18.12
N THR A 21 5.09 3.47 19.14
CA THR A 21 3.80 4.12 19.37
C THR A 21 3.92 5.58 19.78
N ASP A 22 5.11 6.04 20.19
CA ASP A 22 5.38 7.45 20.47
C ASP A 22 5.12 8.35 19.24
N LEU A 23 5.14 7.78 18.04
CA LEU A 23 4.85 8.52 16.79
C LEU A 23 3.40 9.02 16.71
N PHE A 24 2.48 8.37 17.37
CA PHE A 24 1.03 8.65 17.24
C PHE A 24 0.26 8.59 18.56
N LYS A 25 0.92 8.39 19.69
CA LYS A 25 0.24 8.29 21.00
C LYS A 25 -0.55 9.55 21.38
N GLU A 26 -0.10 10.74 20.96
CA GLU A 26 -0.79 12.00 21.23
C GLU A 26 -2.11 12.15 20.46
N GLN A 27 -2.32 11.32 19.45
CA GLN A 27 -3.54 11.27 18.67
C GLN A 27 -4.50 10.19 19.15
N ILE A 28 -4.04 9.32 20.06
CA ILE A 28 -4.84 8.30 20.72
C ILE A 28 -5.34 8.92 22.03
N ASP A 29 -6.37 9.73 21.90
CA ASP A 29 -7.07 10.35 23.03
C ASP A 29 -8.36 9.56 23.38
N ASP A 30 -9.05 10.00 24.44
CA ASP A 30 -10.28 9.36 24.94
C ASP A 30 -11.45 9.38 23.95
N LYS A 31 -11.27 10.02 22.79
CA LYS A 31 -12.29 10.10 21.73
C LYS A 31 -12.08 9.06 20.65
N VAL A 32 -10.97 8.34 20.66
CA VAL A 32 -10.70 7.31 19.66
C VAL A 32 -11.35 6.00 20.07
N ASP A 33 -12.38 5.61 19.33
CA ASP A 33 -13.15 4.39 19.60
C ASP A 33 -12.51 3.14 18.96
N LYS A 34 -11.76 3.33 17.87
CA LYS A 34 -11.14 2.26 17.10
C LYS A 34 -9.88 2.74 16.37
N ILE A 35 -8.91 1.85 16.23
CA ILE A 35 -7.71 2.10 15.43
C ILE A 35 -7.65 1.11 14.26
N ILE A 36 -7.33 1.62 13.08
CA ILE A 36 -7.12 0.82 11.87
C ILE A 36 -5.64 0.94 11.47
N ILE A 37 -4.99 -0.20 11.28
CA ILE A 37 -3.69 -0.25 10.61
C ILE A 37 -3.94 -0.59 9.14
N ASN A 38 -3.82 0.41 8.27
CA ASN A 38 -4.07 0.26 6.84
C ASN A 38 -2.79 -0.11 6.10
N THR A 39 -2.85 -1.11 5.24
CA THR A 39 -1.76 -1.47 4.32
C THR A 39 -2.35 -1.87 2.97
N SER A 40 -1.54 -1.90 1.93
CA SER A 40 -2.03 -2.20 0.58
C SER A 40 -1.04 -3.02 -0.24
N SER A 41 -1.55 -3.76 -1.22
CA SER A 41 -0.73 -4.40 -2.24
C SER A 41 -1.49 -4.62 -3.54
N GLN A 42 -0.73 -4.76 -4.62
CA GLN A 42 -1.24 -5.20 -5.92
C GLN A 42 -1.16 -6.73 -5.98
N PRO A 43 -2.29 -7.45 -6.10
CA PRO A 43 -2.26 -8.91 -6.21
C PRO A 43 -1.92 -9.36 -7.65
N ASN A 44 -0.77 -8.91 -8.15
CA ASN A 44 -0.28 -9.22 -9.50
C ASN A 44 0.63 -10.45 -9.53
N SER A 45 0.94 -11.01 -8.39
CA SER A 45 1.77 -12.20 -8.20
C SER A 45 1.64 -12.71 -6.76
N ASN A 46 2.21 -13.87 -6.47
CA ASN A 46 2.39 -14.31 -5.09
C ASN A 46 3.16 -13.29 -4.26
N PRO A 47 2.81 -13.10 -2.96
CA PRO A 47 3.57 -12.23 -2.06
C PRO A 47 5.05 -12.60 -2.04
N HIS A 48 5.92 -11.62 -2.11
CA HIS A 48 7.36 -11.78 -1.86
C HIS A 48 7.72 -11.38 -0.43
N LEU A 49 8.95 -11.61 0.00
CA LEU A 49 9.39 -11.33 1.37
C LEU A 49 9.08 -9.90 1.83
N GLY A 50 9.31 -8.89 0.98
CA GLY A 50 9.00 -7.49 1.33
C GLY A 50 7.51 -7.26 1.61
N THR A 51 6.60 -7.87 0.82
CA THR A 51 5.17 -7.85 1.08
C THR A 51 4.81 -8.57 2.37
N LEU A 52 5.39 -9.75 2.58
CA LEU A 52 5.16 -10.55 3.79
C LEU A 52 5.61 -9.81 5.06
N THR A 53 6.77 -9.17 5.05
CA THR A 53 7.26 -8.38 6.20
C THR A 53 6.40 -7.13 6.44
N THR A 54 5.90 -6.46 5.41
CA THR A 54 5.00 -5.31 5.55
C THR A 54 3.67 -5.71 6.17
N ILE A 55 3.05 -6.78 5.69
CA ILE A 55 1.80 -7.31 6.26
C ILE A 55 2.03 -7.77 7.70
N SER A 56 3.11 -8.52 7.97
CA SER A 56 3.47 -8.94 9.34
C SER A 56 3.68 -7.75 10.27
N CYS A 57 4.25 -6.65 9.77
CA CYS A 57 4.43 -5.42 10.54
C CYS A 57 3.09 -4.75 10.88
N ALA A 58 2.14 -4.71 9.95
CA ALA A 58 0.80 -4.18 10.22
C ALA A 58 0.11 -4.97 11.35
N PHE A 59 0.17 -6.31 11.33
CA PHE A 59 -0.39 -7.14 12.39
C PHE A 59 0.37 -7.03 13.73
N ALA A 60 1.70 -6.97 13.71
CA ALA A 60 2.50 -6.79 14.94
C ALA A 60 2.24 -5.42 15.58
N LEU A 61 2.14 -4.35 14.77
CA LEU A 61 1.79 -3.02 15.24
C LEU A 61 0.37 -2.98 15.82
N ALA A 62 -0.60 -3.58 15.13
CA ALA A 62 -1.98 -3.68 15.60
C ALA A 62 -2.07 -4.43 16.95
N LYS A 63 -1.36 -5.55 17.09
CA LYS A 63 -1.27 -6.31 18.34
C LYS A 63 -0.70 -5.46 19.47
N LYS A 64 0.42 -4.77 19.21
CA LYS A 64 1.08 -3.91 20.20
C LYS A 64 0.17 -2.77 20.66
N ILE A 65 -0.47 -2.05 19.73
CA ILE A 65 -1.38 -0.94 20.02
C ILE A 65 -2.57 -1.45 20.83
N LYS A 66 -3.20 -2.57 20.41
CA LYS A 66 -4.32 -3.20 21.13
C LYS A 66 -3.97 -3.52 22.58
N GLN A 67 -2.77 -4.05 22.82
CA GLN A 67 -2.30 -4.39 24.16
C GLN A 67 -1.94 -3.17 25.01
N GLN A 68 -1.39 -2.12 24.39
CA GLN A 68 -0.88 -0.94 25.10
C GLN A 68 -2.00 0.03 25.47
N PHE A 69 -2.97 0.24 24.57
CA PHE A 69 -4.01 1.26 24.73
C PHE A 69 -5.40 0.67 25.10
N ASN A 70 -5.55 -0.63 25.04
CA ASN A 70 -6.84 -1.34 25.30
C ASN A 70 -7.99 -0.81 24.43
N ILE A 71 -7.69 -0.41 23.19
CA ILE A 71 -8.65 0.06 22.17
C ILE A 71 -8.82 -1.06 21.12
N PRO A 72 -10.02 -1.24 20.54
CA PRO A 72 -10.20 -2.13 19.39
C PRO A 72 -9.29 -1.76 18.23
N VAL A 73 -8.52 -2.73 17.73
CA VAL A 73 -7.63 -2.55 16.58
C VAL A 73 -7.87 -3.64 15.55
N GLU A 74 -7.88 -3.26 14.28
CA GLU A 74 -7.91 -4.20 13.16
C GLU A 74 -6.94 -3.79 12.05
N VAL A 75 -6.60 -4.72 11.18
CA VAL A 75 -5.84 -4.45 9.97
C VAL A 75 -6.81 -4.29 8.80
N GLU A 76 -6.73 -3.17 8.08
CA GLU A 76 -7.45 -2.94 6.82
C GLU A 76 -6.45 -3.13 5.66
N PHE A 77 -6.71 -4.08 4.79
CA PHE A 77 -5.89 -4.33 3.62
C PHE A 77 -6.60 -3.85 2.35
N ASP A 78 -5.98 -2.91 1.64
CA ASP A 78 -6.51 -2.44 0.36
C ASP A 78 -5.95 -3.30 -0.77
N GLU A 79 -6.82 -4.07 -1.37
CA GLU A 79 -6.56 -4.83 -2.58
C GLU A 79 -6.57 -3.90 -3.78
N LEU A 80 -5.43 -3.75 -4.46
CA LEU A 80 -5.27 -2.86 -5.62
C LEU A 80 -5.47 -3.65 -6.94
N GLU A 81 -6.66 -4.23 -7.12
CA GLU A 81 -7.04 -5.01 -8.29
C GLU A 81 -7.19 -4.15 -9.55
N ASN A 82 -7.19 -2.81 -9.41
CA ASN A 82 -7.15 -1.86 -10.53
C ASN A 82 -5.81 -1.83 -11.26
N SER A 83 -4.78 -2.44 -10.70
CA SER A 83 -3.45 -2.45 -11.32
C SER A 83 -3.48 -3.09 -12.71
N PRO A 84 -2.73 -2.55 -13.68
CA PRO A 84 -2.70 -3.07 -15.03
C PRO A 84 -2.09 -4.48 -15.07
N TYR A 85 -2.70 -5.37 -15.83
CA TYR A 85 -2.20 -6.72 -16.05
C TYR A 85 -2.02 -7.03 -17.53
N PHE A 86 -3.09 -6.91 -18.33
CA PHE A 86 -3.04 -7.19 -19.75
C PHE A 86 -2.75 -5.90 -20.53
N LEU A 87 -1.68 -5.90 -21.34
CA LEU A 87 -1.29 -4.77 -22.18
C LEU A 87 -1.64 -5.08 -23.63
N LYS A 88 -2.43 -4.20 -24.27
CA LYS A 88 -2.71 -4.21 -25.69
C LYS A 88 -2.15 -2.95 -26.33
N LYS A 89 -1.30 -3.10 -27.36
CA LYS A 89 -0.82 -1.98 -28.15
C LYS A 89 -1.63 -1.89 -29.45
N TYR A 90 -2.19 -0.72 -29.73
CA TYR A 90 -2.97 -0.48 -30.94
C TYR A 90 -2.72 0.94 -31.44
N ASN A 91 -2.34 1.10 -32.72
CA ASN A 91 -1.97 2.38 -33.34
C ASN A 91 -0.98 3.22 -32.50
N ASN A 92 0.06 2.59 -31.98
CA ASN A 92 1.07 3.18 -31.08
C ASN A 92 0.52 3.67 -29.72
N GLU A 93 -0.74 3.43 -29.39
CA GLU A 93 -1.36 3.72 -28.11
C GLU A 93 -1.39 2.46 -27.23
N ASN A 94 -1.30 2.66 -25.91
CA ASN A 94 -1.27 1.58 -24.93
C ASN A 94 -2.62 1.48 -24.17
N TYR A 95 -3.17 0.29 -24.17
CA TYR A 95 -4.43 -0.02 -23.48
C TYR A 95 -4.22 -1.17 -22.51
N THR A 96 -4.90 -1.14 -21.39
CA THR A 96 -4.77 -2.20 -20.38
C THR A 96 -6.13 -2.64 -19.85
N LYS A 97 -6.20 -3.92 -19.47
CA LYS A 97 -7.20 -4.40 -18.52
C LYS A 97 -6.55 -4.55 -17.14
N SER A 98 -7.33 -4.32 -16.10
CA SER A 98 -6.87 -4.48 -14.73
C SER A 98 -6.78 -5.96 -14.32
N LEU A 99 -6.14 -6.21 -13.18
CA LEU A 99 -6.11 -7.53 -12.54
C LEU A 99 -7.53 -8.05 -12.26
N GLY A 100 -8.43 -7.17 -11.82
CA GLY A 100 -9.84 -7.51 -11.55
C GLY A 100 -10.66 -7.79 -12.80
N ASP A 101 -10.30 -7.19 -13.96
CA ASP A 101 -11.02 -7.36 -15.23
C ASP A 101 -10.39 -8.41 -16.16
N THR A 102 -9.31 -9.04 -15.76
CA THR A 102 -8.65 -10.09 -16.55
C THR A 102 -8.92 -11.44 -15.91
N PHE A 103 -9.47 -12.38 -16.68
CA PHE A 103 -9.92 -13.68 -16.19
C PHE A 103 -9.16 -14.82 -16.89
N ILE A 104 -8.82 -15.85 -16.11
CA ILE A 104 -8.37 -17.15 -16.57
C ILE A 104 -9.29 -18.19 -15.92
N ASP A 105 -9.89 -19.06 -16.71
CA ASP A 105 -10.84 -20.09 -16.23
C ASP A 105 -11.96 -19.52 -15.34
N ASN A 106 -12.50 -18.36 -15.72
CA ASN A 106 -13.55 -17.63 -15.01
C ASN A 106 -13.15 -17.09 -13.62
N ILE A 107 -11.87 -17.10 -13.28
CA ILE A 107 -11.34 -16.51 -12.04
C ILE A 107 -10.51 -15.28 -12.42
N SER A 108 -10.74 -14.13 -11.77
CA SER A 108 -9.91 -12.96 -12.02
C SER A 108 -8.47 -13.21 -11.57
N ILE A 109 -7.53 -12.57 -12.22
CA ILE A 109 -6.10 -12.64 -11.83
C ILE A 109 -5.92 -12.17 -10.38
N ALA A 110 -6.60 -11.10 -9.99
CA ALA A 110 -6.59 -10.62 -8.61
C ALA A 110 -7.01 -11.73 -7.64
N ASN A 111 -8.14 -12.37 -7.86
CA ASN A 111 -8.65 -13.45 -7.00
C ASN A 111 -7.70 -14.67 -6.96
N THR A 112 -7.00 -14.96 -8.05
CA THR A 112 -6.04 -16.06 -8.08
C THR A 112 -4.91 -15.83 -7.07
N TYR A 113 -4.33 -14.65 -7.05
CA TYR A 113 -3.23 -14.33 -6.13
C TYR A 113 -3.73 -14.00 -4.71
N MET A 114 -4.93 -13.40 -4.56
CA MET A 114 -5.49 -13.07 -3.25
C MET A 114 -5.67 -14.30 -2.34
N LYS A 115 -5.80 -15.49 -2.89
CA LYS A 115 -5.82 -16.74 -2.08
C LYS A 115 -4.60 -16.86 -1.17
N LYS A 116 -3.41 -16.44 -1.64
CA LYS A 116 -2.18 -16.49 -0.86
C LYS A 116 -2.13 -15.39 0.20
N TYR A 117 -2.63 -14.20 -0.13
CA TYR A 117 -2.75 -13.12 0.85
C TYR A 117 -3.72 -13.50 1.98
N ILE A 118 -4.88 -14.06 1.64
CA ILE A 118 -5.87 -14.53 2.62
C ILE A 118 -5.28 -15.61 3.52
N PHE A 119 -4.52 -16.56 2.97
CA PHE A 119 -3.83 -17.57 3.76
C PHE A 119 -2.88 -16.93 4.79
N ILE A 120 -2.09 -15.94 4.39
CA ILE A 120 -1.18 -15.20 5.28
C ILE A 120 -1.97 -14.44 6.35
N PHE A 121 -3.06 -13.78 5.98
CA PHE A 121 -3.90 -13.04 6.93
C PHE A 121 -4.53 -13.94 7.97
N GLU A 122 -5.08 -15.09 7.58
CA GLU A 122 -5.65 -16.06 8.54
C GLU A 122 -4.58 -16.61 9.48
N TYR A 123 -3.39 -16.90 8.97
CA TYR A 123 -2.27 -17.29 9.81
C TYR A 123 -1.91 -16.20 10.83
N LEU A 124 -1.72 -14.96 10.38
CA LEU A 124 -1.38 -13.83 11.24
C LEU A 124 -2.50 -13.50 12.24
N LYS A 125 -3.75 -13.54 11.82
CA LYS A 125 -4.93 -13.39 12.72
C LYS A 125 -4.87 -14.42 13.84
N LYS A 126 -4.59 -15.68 13.52
CA LYS A 126 -4.48 -16.78 14.52
C LYS A 126 -3.40 -16.50 15.56
N ILE A 127 -2.21 -16.05 15.16
CA ILE A 127 -1.08 -15.87 16.10
C ILE A 127 -1.10 -14.52 16.82
N THR A 128 -1.81 -13.51 16.29
CA THR A 128 -1.85 -12.16 16.87
C THR A 128 -3.16 -11.85 17.63
N ASN A 129 -4.21 -12.60 17.36
CA ASN A 129 -5.58 -12.27 17.79
C ASN A 129 -6.03 -10.87 17.33
N VAL A 130 -5.61 -10.48 16.11
CA VAL A 130 -6.02 -9.23 15.45
C VAL A 130 -6.87 -9.58 14.25
N ASN A 131 -8.05 -8.99 14.14
CA ASN A 131 -8.92 -9.15 12.99
C ASN A 131 -8.42 -8.34 11.79
N TYR A 132 -8.86 -8.71 10.59
CA TYR A 132 -8.58 -7.96 9.38
C TYR A 132 -9.82 -7.83 8.51
N VAL A 133 -9.80 -6.83 7.63
CA VAL A 133 -10.80 -6.57 6.59
C VAL A 133 -10.05 -6.33 5.28
N ILE A 134 -10.56 -6.87 4.19
CA ILE A 134 -10.07 -6.60 2.84
C ILE A 134 -11.03 -5.60 2.21
N LYS A 135 -10.48 -4.51 1.66
CA LYS A 135 -11.17 -3.49 0.88
C LYS A 135 -10.67 -3.52 -0.55
N THR A 136 -11.57 -3.63 -1.51
CA THR A 136 -11.21 -3.58 -2.92
C THR A 136 -10.99 -2.14 -3.39
N TYR A 137 -10.21 -1.96 -4.44
CA TYR A 137 -10.12 -0.66 -5.10
C TYR A 137 -11.47 -0.22 -5.66
N TYR A 138 -12.30 -1.19 -6.08
CA TYR A 138 -13.66 -0.89 -6.55
C TYR A 138 -14.51 -0.22 -5.46
N GLU A 139 -14.48 -0.74 -4.22
CA GLU A 139 -15.15 -0.10 -3.07
C GLU A 139 -14.54 1.28 -2.76
N PHE A 140 -13.21 1.38 -2.78
CA PHE A 140 -12.51 2.63 -2.52
C PHE A 140 -12.91 3.75 -3.49
N GLN A 141 -12.95 3.46 -4.81
CA GLN A 141 -13.27 4.48 -5.81
C GLN A 141 -14.74 4.91 -5.80
N LEU A 142 -15.64 4.15 -5.17
CA LEU A 142 -17.05 4.51 -4.96
C LEU A 142 -17.28 5.38 -3.72
N ASP A 143 -16.29 5.48 -2.83
CA ASP A 143 -16.43 6.29 -1.61
C ASP A 143 -16.63 7.77 -1.98
N LYS A 144 -17.70 8.38 -1.42
CA LYS A 144 -18.07 9.76 -1.71
C LYS A 144 -17.00 10.77 -1.30
N ILE A 145 -16.27 10.50 -0.23
CA ILE A 145 -15.18 11.36 0.24
C ILE A 145 -14.03 11.32 -0.77
N ILE A 146 -13.70 10.14 -1.27
CA ILE A 146 -12.67 9.97 -2.30
C ILE A 146 -13.07 10.70 -3.57
N ARG A 147 -14.28 10.48 -4.07
CA ARG A 147 -14.78 11.11 -5.32
C ARG A 147 -14.82 12.63 -5.20
N LYS A 148 -15.34 13.18 -4.09
CA LYS A 148 -15.35 14.62 -3.84
C LYS A 148 -13.93 15.18 -3.79
N SER A 149 -13.00 14.50 -3.11
CA SER A 149 -11.60 14.94 -3.03
C SER A 149 -10.91 14.94 -4.41
N VAL A 150 -11.20 13.97 -5.27
CA VAL A 150 -10.71 13.97 -6.66
C VAL A 150 -11.24 15.17 -7.42
N ILE A 151 -12.54 15.51 -7.28
CA ILE A 151 -13.13 16.67 -7.94
C ILE A 151 -12.49 17.96 -7.44
N ASP A 152 -12.29 18.13 -6.13
CA ASP A 152 -11.66 19.32 -5.52
C ASP A 152 -10.22 19.53 -6.03
N ILE A 153 -9.47 18.41 -6.21
CA ILE A 153 -8.13 18.45 -6.79
C ILE A 153 -8.19 18.88 -8.28
N TYR A 154 -9.17 18.39 -9.04
CA TYR A 154 -9.32 18.71 -10.46
C TYR A 154 -9.81 20.12 -10.72
N ILE A 155 -10.53 20.75 -9.80
CA ILE A 155 -10.87 22.18 -9.85
C ILE A 155 -9.58 23.02 -9.85
N ASN A 156 -8.54 22.60 -9.14
CA ASN A 156 -7.24 23.26 -9.06
C ASN A 156 -6.12 22.41 -9.71
N TYR A 157 -6.42 21.78 -10.85
CA TYR A 157 -5.56 20.79 -11.50
C TYR A 157 -4.13 21.26 -11.72
N ASP A 158 -3.93 22.48 -12.25
CA ASP A 158 -2.60 23.01 -12.58
C ASP A 158 -1.70 23.12 -11.33
N PHE A 159 -2.28 23.48 -10.21
CA PHE A 159 -1.56 23.54 -8.94
C PHE A 159 -1.21 22.13 -8.43
N PHE A 160 -2.21 21.24 -8.36
CA PHE A 160 -2.00 19.91 -7.80
C PHE A 160 -1.14 19.01 -8.70
N SER A 161 -1.21 19.16 -10.03
CA SER A 161 -0.36 18.40 -10.93
C SER A 161 1.13 18.73 -10.72
N LYS A 162 1.47 20.00 -10.54
CA LYS A 162 2.84 20.44 -10.22
C LYS A 162 3.28 19.99 -8.82
N LEU A 163 2.39 20.00 -7.84
CA LEU A 163 2.68 19.57 -6.48
C LEU A 163 2.92 18.07 -6.39
N LEU A 164 2.02 17.28 -6.97
CA LEU A 164 1.98 15.82 -6.77
C LEU A 164 2.78 15.04 -7.82
N ASP A 165 2.95 15.59 -9.02
CA ASP A 165 3.79 15.00 -10.10
C ASP A 165 4.66 16.08 -10.76
N PRO A 166 5.67 16.60 -10.08
CA PRO A 166 6.50 17.70 -10.58
C PRO A 166 7.32 17.33 -11.83
N SER A 167 7.51 16.05 -12.11
CA SER A 167 8.26 15.60 -13.27
C SER A 167 7.46 15.68 -14.56
N ASN A 168 6.16 15.37 -14.51
CA ASN A 168 5.30 15.29 -15.69
C ASN A 168 4.16 16.30 -15.65
N ASN A 169 3.89 16.92 -14.51
CA ASN A 169 2.74 17.80 -14.26
C ASN A 169 1.41 17.15 -14.67
N ASN A 170 1.25 15.87 -14.36
CA ASN A 170 0.13 15.09 -14.85
C ASN A 170 -0.49 14.19 -13.77
N LEU A 171 -1.70 14.50 -13.41
CA LEU A 171 -2.52 13.66 -12.54
C LEU A 171 -3.53 12.91 -13.41
N MET A 172 -3.33 11.61 -13.55
CA MET A 172 -4.20 10.81 -14.39
C MET A 172 -5.43 10.33 -13.61
N LEU A 173 -6.59 10.64 -14.17
CA LEU A 173 -7.88 10.07 -13.82
C LEU A 173 -8.36 9.26 -15.03
N ARG A 174 -8.12 7.97 -14.98
CA ARG A 174 -8.53 7.07 -16.07
C ARG A 174 -9.93 6.53 -15.83
N THR A 175 -10.55 6.07 -16.89
CA THR A 175 -11.82 5.36 -16.84
C THR A 175 -11.76 4.13 -17.75
N LYS A 176 -12.60 3.14 -17.46
CA LYS A 176 -12.74 1.96 -18.29
C LYS A 176 -13.71 2.22 -19.42
N CYS A 177 -13.43 1.66 -20.60
CA CYS A 177 -14.39 1.61 -21.66
C CYS A 177 -15.67 0.86 -21.19
N PRO A 178 -16.86 1.46 -21.34
CA PRO A 178 -18.10 0.85 -20.83
C PRO A 178 -18.45 -0.50 -21.45
N TRP A 179 -17.86 -0.83 -22.61
CA TRP A 179 -18.20 -2.04 -23.36
C TRP A 179 -17.22 -3.19 -23.21
N CYS A 180 -15.91 -2.88 -22.96
CA CYS A 180 -14.89 -3.92 -22.94
C CYS A 180 -13.88 -3.82 -21.79
N ASN A 181 -14.03 -2.85 -20.90
CA ASN A 181 -13.17 -2.60 -19.73
C ASN A 181 -11.70 -2.27 -20.05
N TYR A 182 -11.32 -1.99 -21.30
CA TYR A 182 -10.01 -1.44 -21.57
C TYR A 182 -9.92 0.00 -21.08
N SER A 183 -8.80 0.32 -20.44
CA SER A 183 -8.42 1.70 -20.07
C SER A 183 -7.26 2.16 -20.95
N ASN A 184 -7.31 3.40 -21.42
CA ASN A 184 -6.20 4.03 -22.11
C ASN A 184 -5.11 4.41 -21.12
N ARG A 185 -3.84 4.18 -21.49
CA ARG A 185 -2.66 4.50 -20.67
C ARG A 185 -1.89 5.72 -21.16
N ASP A 186 -2.18 6.21 -22.35
CA ASP A 186 -1.48 7.34 -22.94
C ASP A 186 -2.11 8.67 -22.50
N THR A 187 -1.28 9.52 -21.92
CA THR A 187 -1.68 10.80 -21.33
C THR A 187 -2.25 11.78 -22.35
N ASN A 188 -1.76 11.71 -23.60
CA ASN A 188 -2.17 12.62 -24.67
C ASN A 188 -3.63 12.42 -25.14
N LEU A 189 -4.24 11.29 -24.80
CA LEU A 189 -5.60 10.94 -25.18
C LEU A 189 -6.61 11.23 -24.06
N PHE A 190 -6.12 11.74 -22.95
CA PHE A 190 -6.94 12.08 -21.80
C PHE A 190 -7.29 13.57 -21.83
N LYS A 191 -8.58 13.87 -21.92
CA LYS A 191 -9.10 15.24 -21.84
C LYS A 191 -10.16 15.32 -20.76
N PHE A 192 -10.19 16.41 -20.03
CA PHE A 192 -11.21 16.64 -19.03
C PHE A 192 -11.69 18.09 -19.03
N ASN A 193 -12.91 18.29 -18.56
CA ASN A 193 -13.47 19.57 -18.18
C ASN A 193 -14.15 19.43 -16.85
N VAL A 194 -13.95 20.39 -15.96
CA VAL A 194 -14.70 20.48 -14.70
C VAL A 194 -15.90 21.37 -14.93
N ILE A 195 -17.09 20.85 -14.66
CA ILE A 195 -18.37 21.56 -14.81
C ILE A 195 -19.12 21.38 -13.50
N ASP A 196 -19.37 22.44 -12.80
CA ASP A 196 -19.93 22.44 -11.45
C ASP A 196 -19.15 21.46 -10.53
N ASP A 197 -19.83 20.55 -9.86
CA ASP A 197 -19.25 19.52 -8.99
C ASP A 197 -19.01 18.19 -9.74
N SER A 198 -18.60 18.23 -11.00
CA SER A 198 -18.41 17.04 -11.83
C SER A 198 -17.22 17.20 -12.78
N ILE A 199 -16.59 16.08 -13.11
CA ILE A 199 -15.53 16.00 -14.11
C ILE A 199 -16.07 15.27 -15.34
N CYS A 200 -16.12 15.94 -16.48
CA CYS A 200 -16.41 15.31 -17.76
C CYS A 200 -15.10 14.83 -18.36
N LEU A 201 -14.94 13.51 -18.47
CA LEU A 201 -13.76 12.86 -19.03
C LEU A 201 -14.03 12.43 -20.46
N THR A 202 -13.10 12.72 -21.36
CA THR A 202 -13.05 12.13 -22.70
C THR A 202 -11.87 11.18 -22.75
N SER A 203 -12.11 9.93 -23.15
CA SER A 203 -11.11 8.89 -23.28
C SER A 203 -11.34 8.09 -24.57
N LYS A 204 -10.41 7.21 -24.91
CA LYS A 204 -10.45 6.43 -26.16
C LYS A 204 -10.25 4.94 -25.85
N CYS A 205 -11.00 4.10 -26.55
CA CYS A 205 -10.87 2.65 -26.53
C CYS A 205 -10.32 2.16 -27.87
N CYS A 206 -9.47 1.15 -27.84
CA CYS A 206 -8.92 0.53 -29.05
C CYS A 206 -9.99 -0.09 -29.96
N ASP A 207 -11.07 -0.60 -29.39
CA ASP A 207 -12.09 -1.36 -30.10
C ASP A 207 -13.40 -0.54 -30.34
N HIS A 208 -13.65 0.51 -29.51
CA HIS A 208 -14.91 1.28 -29.55
C HIS A 208 -14.73 2.78 -29.83
N GLY A 209 -13.50 3.24 -30.06
CA GLY A 209 -13.22 4.65 -30.34
C GLY A 209 -13.35 5.57 -29.12
N GLU A 210 -13.62 6.85 -29.38
CA GLU A 210 -13.76 7.88 -28.33
C GLU A 210 -15.06 7.70 -27.55
N TYR A 211 -14.99 7.89 -26.24
CA TYR A 211 -16.17 7.90 -25.36
C TYR A 211 -16.01 8.95 -24.27
N LYS A 212 -17.15 9.38 -23.71
CA LYS A 212 -17.23 10.35 -22.64
C LYS A 212 -17.93 9.75 -21.43
N VAL A 213 -17.44 10.12 -20.24
CA VAL A 213 -18.06 9.77 -18.97
C VAL A 213 -18.07 10.97 -18.04
N ILE A 214 -19.05 10.99 -17.15
CA ILE A 214 -19.15 12.01 -16.10
C ILE A 214 -18.78 11.37 -14.76
N VAL A 215 -17.88 11.99 -14.02
CA VAL A 215 -17.51 11.61 -12.66
C VAL A 215 -18.08 12.64 -11.72
N SER A 216 -18.92 12.21 -10.81
CA SER A 216 -19.48 13.04 -9.74
C SER A 216 -19.48 12.27 -8.41
N GLU A 217 -19.72 12.96 -7.32
CA GLU A 217 -19.89 12.32 -6.01
C GLU A 217 -21.07 11.33 -5.99
N LYS A 218 -22.09 11.56 -6.84
CA LYS A 218 -23.38 10.88 -6.79
C LYS A 218 -23.52 9.69 -7.73
N ASN A 219 -22.59 9.50 -8.66
CA ASN A 219 -22.65 8.39 -9.60
C ASN A 219 -21.57 7.33 -9.31
N ASP A 220 -21.70 6.19 -9.96
CA ASP A 220 -20.83 5.02 -9.83
C ASP A 220 -19.86 4.83 -11.00
N THR A 221 -19.73 5.86 -11.86
CA THR A 221 -18.77 5.82 -12.97
C THR A 221 -17.39 5.39 -12.46
N TYR A 222 -16.85 4.32 -13.00
CA TYR A 222 -15.55 3.80 -12.58
C TYR A 222 -14.43 4.79 -12.86
N ILE A 223 -13.61 5.03 -11.85
CA ILE A 223 -12.41 5.84 -11.94
C ILE A 223 -11.17 5.04 -11.48
N ASP A 224 -10.09 5.18 -12.24
CA ASP A 224 -8.78 4.65 -11.88
C ASP A 224 -7.82 5.82 -11.70
N ILE A 225 -7.55 6.18 -10.46
CA ILE A 225 -6.67 7.28 -10.09
C ILE A 225 -5.24 6.78 -9.87
N ASN A 226 -4.28 7.62 -10.27
CA ASN A 226 -2.87 7.30 -10.05
C ASN A 226 -2.53 7.29 -8.55
N THR A 227 -1.36 6.76 -8.21
CA THR A 227 -0.96 6.52 -6.81
C THR A 227 -0.91 7.82 -6.01
N GLN A 228 -0.50 8.94 -6.61
CA GLN A 228 -0.44 10.24 -5.96
C GLN A 228 -1.82 10.71 -5.50
N LEU A 229 -2.80 10.65 -6.40
CA LEU A 229 -4.19 11.01 -6.08
C LEU A 229 -4.80 10.04 -5.06
N ARG A 230 -4.54 8.75 -5.21
CA ARG A 230 -5.04 7.73 -4.28
C ARG A 230 -4.54 8.00 -2.87
N ASP A 231 -3.25 8.19 -2.70
CA ASP A 231 -2.65 8.37 -1.38
C ASP A 231 -3.10 9.69 -0.72
N LEU A 232 -3.23 10.78 -1.50
CA LEU A 232 -3.75 12.04 -0.97
C LEU A 232 -5.22 11.92 -0.57
N THR A 233 -6.06 11.33 -1.42
CA THR A 233 -7.49 11.17 -1.12
C THR A 233 -7.74 10.21 0.04
N LYS A 234 -6.90 9.17 0.21
CA LYS A 234 -6.88 8.37 1.44
C LYS A 234 -6.61 9.21 2.69
N GLY A 235 -5.65 10.14 2.61
CA GLY A 235 -5.37 11.07 3.71
C GLY A 235 -6.62 11.84 4.14
N VAL A 236 -7.38 12.36 3.16
CA VAL A 236 -8.65 13.05 3.42
C VAL A 236 -9.69 12.11 4.02
N LEU A 237 -9.83 10.89 3.50
CA LEU A 237 -10.74 9.89 4.04
C LEU A 237 -10.43 9.58 5.51
N PHE A 238 -9.17 9.35 5.84
CA PHE A 238 -8.75 9.01 7.21
C PHE A 238 -8.94 10.18 8.19
N TYR A 239 -8.67 11.41 7.74
CA TYR A 239 -9.00 12.59 8.53
C TYR A 239 -10.50 12.68 8.83
N LYS A 240 -11.35 12.46 7.83
CA LYS A 240 -12.80 12.53 8.01
C LYS A 240 -13.34 11.38 8.87
N ARG A 241 -12.78 10.18 8.76
CA ARG A 241 -13.10 9.05 9.66
C ARG A 241 -12.75 9.39 11.11
N LEU A 242 -11.57 9.97 11.36
CA LEU A 242 -11.20 10.39 12.71
C LEU A 242 -12.17 11.43 13.28
N LYS A 243 -12.53 12.44 12.50
CA LYS A 243 -13.40 13.53 12.96
C LYS A 243 -14.87 13.16 13.13
N LYS A 244 -15.39 12.23 12.33
CA LYS A 244 -16.82 11.87 12.32
C LYS A 244 -17.12 10.54 13.00
N GLU A 245 -16.22 9.58 12.88
CA GLU A 245 -16.43 8.20 13.29
C GLU A 245 -15.52 7.81 14.47
N HIS A 246 -14.65 8.74 14.93
CA HIS A 246 -13.68 8.48 15.99
C HIS A 246 -12.71 7.30 15.67
N ILE A 247 -12.45 7.05 14.38
CA ILE A 247 -11.56 5.99 13.91
C ILE A 247 -10.22 6.61 13.52
N LEU A 248 -9.17 6.28 14.25
CA LEU A 248 -7.80 6.65 13.89
C LEU A 248 -7.23 5.62 12.91
N THR A 249 -6.82 6.07 11.73
CA THR A 249 -6.15 5.19 10.75
C THR A 249 -4.67 5.51 10.65
N ILE A 250 -3.82 4.49 10.72
CA ILE A 250 -2.37 4.56 10.58
C ILE A 250 -1.97 3.75 9.35
N MET A 251 -1.38 4.38 8.34
CA MET A 251 -0.90 3.69 7.15
C MET A 251 0.43 3.00 7.46
N CYS A 252 0.56 1.74 7.09
CA CYS A 252 1.74 0.91 7.24
C CYS A 252 2.24 0.48 5.86
N ASP A 253 3.25 1.16 5.34
CA ASP A 253 3.77 0.97 3.99
C ASP A 253 5.27 0.64 4.00
N GLY A 254 5.79 0.19 2.85
CA GLY A 254 7.23 0.00 2.67
C GLY A 254 8.00 1.33 2.71
N LYS A 255 9.23 1.31 3.22
CA LYS A 255 10.11 2.49 3.36
C LYS A 255 10.42 3.18 2.02
N ASP A 256 10.27 2.52 0.90
CA ASP A 256 10.41 3.11 -0.42
C ASP A 256 9.36 4.19 -0.74
N TRP A 257 8.26 4.25 0.00
CA TRP A 257 7.25 5.31 -0.04
C TRP A 257 7.51 6.46 0.94
N SER A 258 8.67 6.48 1.58
CA SER A 258 9.06 7.55 2.53
C SER A 258 9.70 8.75 1.81
N GLY A 259 10.13 9.75 2.59
CA GLY A 259 10.87 10.89 2.08
C GLY A 259 10.01 11.85 1.27
N GLU A 260 10.46 12.21 0.08
CA GLU A 260 9.84 13.22 -0.78
C GLU A 260 8.39 12.87 -1.15
N TRP A 261 8.10 11.60 -1.42
CA TRP A 261 6.74 11.13 -1.66
C TRP A 261 5.80 11.46 -0.49
N ALA A 262 6.17 11.03 0.71
CA ALA A 262 5.37 11.28 1.90
C ALA A 262 5.23 12.79 2.19
N SER A 263 6.30 13.55 2.05
CA SER A 263 6.30 15.00 2.25
C SER A 263 5.34 15.72 1.32
N ARG A 264 5.40 15.44 0.01
CA ARG A 264 4.55 16.11 -0.98
C ARG A 264 3.08 15.74 -0.82
N ILE A 265 2.79 14.46 -0.67
CA ILE A 265 1.41 13.99 -0.70
C ILE A 265 0.73 14.22 0.64
N HIS A 266 1.35 13.76 1.74
CA HIS A 266 0.67 13.70 3.02
C HIS A 266 0.83 14.94 3.89
N TYR A 267 1.81 15.80 3.59
CA TYR A 267 1.94 17.11 4.24
C TYR A 267 1.46 18.22 3.31
N SER A 268 2.20 18.47 2.23
CA SER A 268 1.89 19.59 1.34
C SER A 268 0.54 19.42 0.63
N GLY A 269 0.19 18.21 0.19
CA GLY A 269 -1.09 17.93 -0.45
C GLY A 269 -2.28 18.10 0.50
N MET A 270 -2.17 17.58 1.74
CA MET A 270 -3.22 17.76 2.75
C MET A 270 -3.41 19.22 3.13
N HIS A 271 -2.31 19.95 3.34
CA HIS A 271 -2.37 21.38 3.63
C HIS A 271 -2.99 22.18 2.48
N ALA A 272 -2.63 21.87 1.23
CA ALA A 272 -3.20 22.51 0.04
C ALA A 272 -4.71 22.28 -0.12
N LEU A 273 -5.23 21.17 0.41
CA LEU A 273 -6.67 20.90 0.50
C LEU A 273 -7.34 21.53 1.73
N GLY A 274 -6.61 22.32 2.52
CA GLY A 274 -7.12 23.03 3.68
C GLY A 274 -7.18 22.20 4.96
N TYR A 275 -6.44 21.09 5.07
CA TYR A 275 -6.37 20.27 6.28
C TYR A 275 -5.10 20.61 7.08
N ASP A 276 -5.26 21.05 8.33
CA ASP A 276 -4.16 21.37 9.25
C ASP A 276 -3.60 20.10 9.93
N THR A 277 -3.53 19.01 9.18
CA THR A 277 -3.04 17.72 9.68
C THR A 277 -2.41 16.93 8.54
N PHE A 278 -1.68 15.90 8.90
CA PHE A 278 -1.08 14.96 7.97
C PHE A 278 -1.60 13.54 8.23
N THR A 279 -1.46 12.68 7.24
CA THR A 279 -1.83 11.28 7.38
C THR A 279 -0.83 10.55 8.28
N ASN A 280 -1.33 9.87 9.29
CA ASN A 280 -0.49 9.02 10.15
C ASN A 280 0.10 7.88 9.34
N ARG A 281 1.42 7.76 9.36
CA ARG A 281 2.15 6.76 8.59
C ARG A 281 3.30 6.18 9.37
N ILE A 282 3.51 4.90 9.12
CA ILE A 282 4.71 4.18 9.55
C ILE A 282 5.29 3.47 8.33
N PHE A 283 6.61 3.52 8.17
CA PHE A 283 7.31 2.89 7.06
C PHE A 283 8.09 1.70 7.56
N THR A 284 7.74 0.52 7.06
CA THR A 284 8.39 -0.73 7.44
C THR A 284 9.82 -0.79 6.91
N PRO A 285 10.73 -1.48 7.61
CA PRO A 285 12.09 -1.71 7.12
C PRO A 285 12.13 -2.18 5.67
N LEU A 286 13.06 -1.63 4.89
CA LEU A 286 13.27 -2.04 3.51
C LEU A 286 14.05 -3.35 3.49
N ILE A 287 13.58 -4.31 2.71
CA ILE A 287 14.35 -5.50 2.39
C ILE A 287 15.24 -5.18 1.19
N VAL A 288 16.53 -5.40 1.34
CA VAL A 288 17.55 -5.09 0.34
C VAL A 288 18.26 -6.34 -0.14
N ASP A 289 18.74 -6.30 -1.36
CA ASP A 289 19.63 -7.32 -1.92
C ASP A 289 21.10 -7.07 -1.53
N TRP A 290 21.99 -7.91 -2.00
CA TRP A 290 23.44 -7.82 -1.77
C TRP A 290 24.05 -6.49 -2.22
N SER A 291 23.45 -5.79 -3.17
CA SER A 291 23.93 -4.47 -3.63
C SER A 291 23.43 -3.31 -2.76
N GLY A 292 22.55 -3.58 -1.79
CA GLY A 292 21.89 -2.58 -0.96
C GLY A 292 20.69 -1.93 -1.63
N GLY A 293 20.33 -2.35 -2.85
CA GLY A 293 19.11 -1.95 -3.53
C GLY A 293 17.86 -2.63 -2.97
N LYS A 294 16.68 -2.05 -3.20
CA LYS A 294 15.43 -2.68 -2.80
C LYS A 294 15.31 -4.05 -3.47
N TYR A 295 15.07 -5.09 -2.67
CA TYR A 295 14.71 -6.40 -3.18
C TYR A 295 13.39 -6.30 -3.95
N SER A 296 13.46 -6.49 -5.27
CA SER A 296 12.33 -6.27 -6.16
C SER A 296 12.18 -7.43 -7.14
N LYS A 297 10.99 -8.01 -7.16
CA LYS A 297 10.64 -9.08 -8.08
C LYS A 297 10.77 -8.66 -9.55
N SER A 298 10.30 -7.45 -9.90
CA SER A 298 10.24 -6.99 -11.28
C SER A 298 11.60 -6.70 -11.92
N LEU A 299 12.62 -6.34 -11.13
CA LEU A 299 13.95 -6.02 -11.64
C LEU A 299 14.81 -7.25 -11.96
N TYR A 300 14.50 -8.40 -11.37
CA TYR A 300 15.42 -9.53 -11.37
C TYR A 300 14.82 -10.86 -11.84
N LEU A 301 13.50 -11.05 -11.78
CA LEU A 301 12.88 -12.31 -12.23
C LEU A 301 12.84 -12.45 -13.75
N GLU A 302 12.77 -11.34 -14.50
CA GLU A 302 12.81 -11.38 -15.96
C GLU A 302 14.19 -11.84 -16.53
N ASN A 303 15.22 -11.84 -15.68
CA ASN A 303 16.61 -12.12 -16.09
C ASN A 303 17.28 -13.29 -15.35
N ASP A 304 16.56 -14.12 -14.61
CA ASP A 304 17.12 -15.23 -13.80
C ASP A 304 18.31 -14.81 -12.88
N LYS A 305 18.33 -13.57 -12.42
CA LYS A 305 19.45 -13.00 -11.65
C LYS A 305 19.47 -13.43 -10.19
N TYR A 306 18.35 -13.93 -9.66
CA TYR A 306 18.34 -14.53 -8.33
C TYR A 306 18.64 -16.03 -8.45
N SER A 307 19.68 -16.48 -7.77
CA SER A 307 20.06 -17.88 -7.67
C SER A 307 19.93 -18.38 -6.23
N GLY A 308 19.76 -19.70 -6.08
CA GLY A 308 19.77 -20.32 -4.75
C GLY A 308 18.64 -19.85 -3.83
N THR A 309 18.97 -19.57 -2.58
CA THR A 309 18.00 -19.27 -1.50
C THR A 309 17.29 -17.92 -1.72
N GLU A 310 17.91 -16.97 -2.42
CA GLU A 310 17.29 -15.68 -2.72
C GLU A 310 16.00 -15.82 -3.54
N LYS A 311 15.97 -16.78 -4.47
CA LYS A 311 14.79 -17.06 -5.29
C LYS A 311 13.60 -17.51 -4.46
N LEU A 312 13.82 -18.17 -3.34
CA LEU A 312 12.74 -18.62 -2.44
C LEU A 312 11.94 -17.44 -1.89
N PHE A 313 12.59 -16.31 -1.63
CA PHE A 313 11.95 -15.13 -1.06
C PHE A 313 11.18 -14.27 -2.08
N ALA A 314 11.35 -14.55 -3.37
CA ALA A 314 10.64 -13.84 -4.44
C ALA A 314 9.20 -14.32 -4.63
N ASP A 315 8.87 -15.51 -4.13
CA ASP A 315 7.58 -16.14 -4.33
C ASP A 315 7.13 -16.91 -3.09
N PHE A 316 5.91 -16.65 -2.63
CA PHE A 316 5.36 -17.23 -1.41
C PHE A 316 5.29 -18.77 -1.47
N ASP A 317 4.92 -19.36 -2.61
CA ASP A 317 4.81 -20.81 -2.70
C ASP A 317 6.16 -21.49 -2.58
N LEU A 318 7.21 -20.94 -3.21
CA LEU A 318 8.57 -21.45 -3.07
C LEU A 318 9.04 -21.35 -1.62
N TYR A 319 8.78 -20.22 -0.97
CA TYR A 319 9.10 -19.99 0.43
C TYR A 319 8.35 -20.95 1.35
N TYR A 320 7.03 -21.03 1.22
CA TYR A 320 6.18 -21.84 2.10
C TYR A 320 6.42 -23.34 1.94
N ASN A 321 6.66 -23.80 0.71
CA ASN A 321 7.03 -25.21 0.46
C ASN A 321 8.34 -25.61 1.16
N ARG A 322 9.27 -24.66 1.33
CA ARG A 322 10.56 -24.92 2.00
C ARG A 322 10.46 -24.82 3.51
N PHE A 323 9.79 -23.80 4.05
CA PHE A 323 9.85 -23.44 5.46
C PHE A 323 8.53 -23.62 6.23
N GLY A 324 7.40 -23.77 5.56
CA GLY A 324 6.07 -23.99 6.15
C GLY A 324 5.64 -22.92 7.17
N ASP A 325 4.81 -23.34 8.09
CA ASP A 325 4.31 -22.50 9.19
C ASP A 325 5.42 -22.00 10.12
N ASP A 326 6.46 -22.81 10.36
CA ASP A 326 7.62 -22.43 11.17
C ASP A 326 8.36 -21.25 10.54
N GLY A 327 8.54 -21.25 9.22
CA GLY A 327 9.11 -20.12 8.51
C GLY A 327 8.28 -18.84 8.63
N LEU A 328 6.96 -18.94 8.46
CA LEU A 328 6.06 -17.80 8.67
C LEU A 328 6.15 -17.24 10.09
N TYR A 329 6.18 -18.14 11.09
CA TYR A 329 6.33 -17.74 12.48
C TYR A 329 7.65 -17.03 12.75
N ARG A 330 8.76 -17.49 12.17
CA ARG A 330 10.08 -16.86 12.34
C ARG A 330 10.12 -15.48 11.73
N ILE A 331 9.56 -15.28 10.51
CA ILE A 331 9.46 -13.95 9.92
C ILE A 331 8.61 -13.03 10.80
N TYR A 332 7.42 -13.49 11.20
CA TYR A 332 6.55 -12.69 12.07
C TYR A 332 7.26 -12.32 13.38
N SER A 333 7.90 -13.29 14.05
CA SER A 333 8.61 -13.08 15.31
C SER A 333 9.76 -12.07 15.18
N GLU A 334 10.44 -12.07 14.03
CA GLU A 334 11.49 -11.08 13.76
C GLU A 334 10.91 -9.69 13.54
N VAL A 335 9.83 -9.58 12.77
CA VAL A 335 9.11 -8.32 12.56
C VAL A 335 8.52 -7.78 13.87
N GLU A 336 8.01 -8.64 14.75
CA GLU A 336 7.53 -8.27 16.08
C GLU A 336 8.65 -7.66 16.94
N LYS A 337 9.89 -8.17 16.83
CA LYS A 337 11.07 -7.55 17.48
C LYS A 337 11.37 -6.15 16.92
N TRP A 338 11.15 -5.94 15.61
CA TRP A 338 11.31 -4.62 15.01
C TRP A 338 10.31 -3.63 15.60
N VAL A 339 9.05 -4.00 15.66
CA VAL A 339 7.97 -3.16 16.21
C VAL A 339 8.20 -2.85 17.70
N ASN A 340 8.87 -3.73 18.43
CA ASN A 340 9.16 -3.55 19.84
C ASN A 340 10.47 -2.78 20.14
N ASP A 341 11.26 -2.48 19.11
CA ASP A 341 12.54 -1.81 19.26
C ASP A 341 12.74 -0.77 18.14
N PRO A 342 12.58 0.54 18.40
CA PRO A 342 12.76 1.58 17.38
C PRO A 342 14.12 1.51 16.68
N VAL A 343 15.18 1.06 17.35
CA VAL A 343 16.51 0.95 16.73
C VAL A 343 16.49 -0.13 15.64
N LYS A 344 15.76 -1.22 15.84
CA LYS A 344 15.56 -2.27 14.84
C LYS A 344 14.61 -1.82 13.75
N PHE A 345 13.55 -1.10 14.11
CA PHE A 345 12.51 -0.69 13.17
C PHE A 345 13.04 0.26 12.08
N PHE A 346 13.93 1.20 12.43
CA PHE A 346 14.43 2.19 11.46
C PHE A 346 15.69 1.74 10.68
N ARG A 347 15.90 0.41 10.57
CA ARG A 347 16.99 -0.18 9.77
C ARG A 347 16.47 -0.71 8.44
N ASN A 348 17.39 -1.12 7.57
CA ASN A 348 17.13 -1.99 6.44
C ASN A 348 17.64 -3.39 6.79
N TYR A 349 17.06 -4.41 6.17
CA TYR A 349 17.47 -5.80 6.36
C TYR A 349 17.77 -6.43 5.01
N SER A 350 18.87 -7.18 4.93
CA SER A 350 19.23 -7.87 3.69
C SER A 350 18.55 -9.23 3.57
N ILE A 351 18.51 -9.76 2.38
CA ILE A 351 18.01 -11.14 2.14
C ILE A 351 18.84 -12.14 2.91
N GLU A 352 20.18 -11.96 2.95
CA GLU A 352 21.09 -12.85 3.66
C GLU A 352 20.78 -12.94 5.15
N TYR A 353 20.29 -11.83 5.74
CA TYR A 353 19.81 -11.85 7.12
C TYR A 353 18.65 -12.84 7.30
N PHE A 354 17.71 -12.86 6.35
CA PHE A 354 16.58 -13.80 6.41
C PHE A 354 16.98 -15.23 6.09
N VAL A 355 17.96 -15.44 5.21
CA VAL A 355 18.57 -16.76 4.99
C VAL A 355 19.11 -17.29 6.31
N GLN A 356 19.93 -16.52 7.02
CA GLN A 356 20.46 -16.92 8.32
C GLN A 356 19.37 -17.15 9.36
N LEU A 357 18.35 -16.26 9.42
CA LEU A 357 17.22 -16.40 10.33
C LEU A 357 16.49 -17.74 10.17
N LEU A 358 16.39 -18.23 8.94
CA LEU A 358 15.61 -19.43 8.61
C LEU A 358 16.44 -20.72 8.61
N GLU A 359 17.73 -20.67 8.25
CA GLU A 359 18.59 -21.85 8.11
C GLU A 359 19.30 -22.26 9.40
N VAL A 360 19.61 -21.34 10.32
CA VAL A 360 20.36 -21.62 11.57
C VAL A 360 19.75 -22.71 12.47
N ASN A 361 18.48 -23.11 12.23
CA ASN A 361 17.87 -24.19 13.03
C ASN A 361 17.71 -25.54 12.29
N ASP A 362 18.03 -25.61 11.00
CA ASP A 362 18.05 -26.91 10.31
C ASP A 362 19.24 -27.78 10.76
N ASP A 363 20.35 -27.14 11.12
CA ASP A 363 21.54 -27.84 11.63
C ASP A 363 21.38 -28.44 13.06
N LYS A 364 20.36 -27.99 13.83
CA LYS A 364 20.04 -28.57 15.14
C LYS A 364 19.07 -29.76 15.08
N LYS A 365 18.51 -30.03 13.89
CA LYS A 365 17.62 -31.18 13.65
C LYS A 365 18.30 -32.32 12.88
N ARG A 366 19.58 -32.17 12.51
CA ARG A 366 20.45 -33.23 12.03
C ARG A 366 21.40 -33.64 13.18
#